data_077611e4667f3be35b57069a7ae48a7c
#
_entry.id   077611e4667f3be35b57069a7ae48a7c
#
_cell.length_a   1.000
_cell.length_b   1.000
_cell.length_c   1.000
_cell.angle_alpha   90.00
_cell.angle_beta   90.00
_cell.angle_gamma   90.00
#
_symmetry.space_group_name_H-M   'P 1'
#
loop_
_entity.id
_entity.type
_entity.pdbx_description
1 polymer ?
#
loop_
_entity_poly.entity_id
_entity_poly.type
_entity_poly.pdbx_seq_one_letter_code
_entity_poly.pdbx_strand_id
1 'polypeptide(L)'
;MRKLDGNTGNVSPIHQDVKTLTKLIIKGEIPSIEQITYNGLPTNKVKIGDEIFYLDAEECSMLVDEMVAHCLIEDKIPENSKTLLISEETSRFSSAIWFDKIRQQNVTLAGLGGIGSYVAFLLSRLGINTMTLYDPDTVERVNLSGQLYSENQIGDYKVNAISDMMVKYSDYYGVIARNEKLDKSSAVDKITICGFDNMKARKEAFENWTNLVDGLIDEEREKCLFIDGRLAAEEFQVFCIKGSDIESMLNYRSYFLFSDYQADATVCSYKQTTFMANMIGSIIVNLFVNFIANQCDPLIDRDLPFYTEYNAETMYFKTVA
;
A
#
# COMPACT_ATOMS: atom_id res chain seq x y z
N MET A 1 -1.96 -29.07 -9.87
CA MET A 1 -2.92 -28.99 -10.98
C MET A 1 -3.43 -30.35 -11.38
N ARG A 2 -4.73 -30.52 -11.54
CA ARG A 2 -5.32 -31.81 -11.92
C ARG A 2 -6.16 -31.59 -13.19
N LYS A 3 -5.65 -32.08 -14.32
CA LYS A 3 -6.46 -32.24 -15.53
C LYS A 3 -7.32 -33.48 -15.36
N LEU A 4 -8.64 -33.34 -15.29
CA LEU A 4 -9.53 -34.48 -15.36
C LEU A 4 -9.80 -34.73 -16.85
N ASP A 5 -9.10 -35.66 -17.44
CA ASP A 5 -9.58 -36.27 -18.66
C ASP A 5 -10.79 -37.16 -18.32
N GLY A 6 -11.85 -37.01 -19.08
CA GLY A 6 -13.18 -37.56 -18.75
C GLY A 6 -13.27 -39.09 -18.69
N ASN A 7 -12.15 -39.83 -18.60
CA ASN A 7 -12.20 -41.28 -18.72
C ASN A 7 -11.27 -42.11 -17.80
N THR A 8 -10.34 -41.55 -17.05
CA THR A 8 -9.35 -42.44 -16.36
C THR A 8 -8.94 -42.05 -14.94
N GLY A 9 -9.37 -40.92 -14.38
CA GLY A 9 -9.04 -40.54 -13.00
C GLY A 9 -7.53 -40.42 -12.68
N ASN A 10 -6.67 -40.36 -13.67
CA ASN A 10 -5.23 -40.19 -13.49
C ASN A 10 -4.86 -38.71 -13.34
N VAL A 11 -4.13 -38.40 -12.30
CA VAL A 11 -3.62 -37.07 -11.93
C VAL A 11 -2.27 -36.86 -12.59
N SER A 12 -2.14 -35.82 -13.40
CA SER A 12 -0.86 -35.41 -14.03
C SER A 12 0.01 -34.59 -13.06
N PRO A 13 1.36 -34.65 -13.17
CA PRO A 13 2.23 -33.88 -12.27
C PRO A 13 2.06 -32.38 -12.42
N ILE A 14 1.94 -31.71 -11.30
CA ILE A 14 1.58 -30.29 -11.11
C ILE A 14 2.33 -29.29 -12.00
N HIS A 15 3.65 -29.44 -12.16
CA HIS A 15 4.49 -28.47 -12.88
C HIS A 15 4.36 -28.50 -14.43
N GLN A 16 3.83 -29.56 -14.99
CA GLN A 16 3.74 -29.69 -16.45
C GLN A 16 2.57 -28.91 -17.02
N ASP A 17 1.56 -28.71 -16.23
CA ASP A 17 0.31 -28.09 -16.60
C ASP A 17 0.40 -26.55 -16.55
N VAL A 18 1.07 -25.95 -15.56
CA VAL A 18 1.31 -24.49 -15.51
C VAL A 18 2.12 -24.06 -16.74
N LYS A 19 3.17 -24.80 -17.10
CA LYS A 19 3.96 -24.56 -18.32
C LYS A 19 3.14 -24.69 -19.60
N THR A 20 2.18 -25.58 -19.62
CA THR A 20 1.30 -25.77 -20.78
C THR A 20 0.32 -24.60 -20.89
N LEU A 21 -0.26 -24.15 -19.78
CA LEU A 21 -1.12 -22.96 -19.69
C LEU A 21 -0.37 -21.70 -20.13
N THR A 22 0.83 -21.49 -19.62
CA THR A 22 1.67 -20.35 -20.01
C THR A 22 1.93 -20.34 -21.53
N LYS A 23 2.19 -21.49 -22.14
CA LYS A 23 2.41 -21.59 -23.58
C LYS A 23 1.16 -21.26 -24.41
N LEU A 24 -0.03 -21.62 -23.94
CA LEU A 24 -1.30 -21.28 -24.61
C LEU A 24 -1.57 -19.79 -24.53
N ILE A 25 -1.32 -19.19 -23.36
CA ILE A 25 -1.46 -17.74 -23.14
C ILE A 25 -0.47 -16.94 -23.99
N ILE A 26 0.78 -17.39 -24.11
CA ILE A 26 1.80 -16.78 -24.98
C ILE A 26 1.34 -16.79 -26.46
N LYS A 27 0.55 -17.77 -26.87
CA LYS A 27 -0.05 -17.83 -28.22
C LYS A 27 -1.22 -16.88 -28.43
N GLY A 28 -1.60 -16.12 -27.41
CA GLY A 28 -2.63 -15.09 -27.50
C GLY A 28 -4.05 -15.56 -27.11
N GLU A 29 -4.17 -16.74 -26.53
CA GLU A 29 -5.46 -17.21 -26.00
C GLU A 29 -5.69 -16.58 -24.62
N ILE A 30 -6.85 -15.94 -24.42
CA ILE A 30 -7.21 -15.25 -23.17
C ILE A 30 -7.89 -16.24 -22.24
N PRO A 31 -7.35 -16.50 -21.02
CA PRO A 31 -7.98 -17.36 -20.04
C PRO A 31 -9.23 -16.69 -19.41
N SER A 32 -10.28 -17.46 -19.18
CA SER A 32 -11.33 -17.09 -18.22
C SER A 32 -11.14 -17.87 -16.94
N ILE A 33 -11.19 -17.18 -15.81
CA ILE A 33 -10.96 -17.78 -14.47
C ILE A 33 -12.27 -17.64 -13.67
N GLU A 34 -12.76 -18.74 -13.13
CA GLU A 34 -13.98 -18.80 -12.31
C GLU A 34 -13.63 -19.52 -10.99
N GLN A 35 -13.90 -18.87 -9.87
CA GLN A 35 -13.75 -19.53 -8.58
C GLN A 35 -14.95 -20.44 -8.30
N ILE A 36 -14.69 -21.70 -8.04
CA ILE A 36 -15.71 -22.71 -7.76
C ILE A 36 -15.37 -23.47 -6.49
N THR A 37 -16.35 -24.17 -5.91
CA THR A 37 -16.10 -25.14 -4.85
C THR A 37 -16.08 -26.55 -5.46
N TYR A 38 -14.93 -27.20 -5.43
CA TYR A 38 -14.78 -28.55 -5.92
C TYR A 38 -14.38 -29.49 -4.77
N ASN A 39 -15.17 -30.52 -4.49
CA ASN A 39 -15.00 -31.42 -3.35
C ASN A 39 -14.89 -30.72 -1.99
N GLY A 40 -15.61 -29.58 -1.81
CA GLY A 40 -15.60 -28.81 -0.57
C GLY A 40 -14.38 -27.88 -0.38
N LEU A 41 -13.50 -27.78 -1.37
CA LEU A 41 -12.33 -26.90 -1.37
C LEU A 41 -12.50 -25.78 -2.41
N PRO A 42 -12.09 -24.54 -2.09
CA PRO A 42 -12.03 -23.46 -3.06
C PRO A 42 -11.02 -23.82 -4.17
N THR A 43 -11.45 -23.72 -5.42
CA THR A 43 -10.67 -24.13 -6.59
C THR A 43 -10.89 -23.11 -7.70
N ASN A 44 -9.83 -22.75 -8.43
CA ASN A 44 -9.92 -21.85 -9.58
C ASN A 44 -10.08 -22.68 -10.86
N LYS A 45 -11.20 -22.51 -11.54
CA LYS A 45 -11.46 -23.12 -12.85
C LYS A 45 -10.96 -22.15 -13.92
N VAL A 46 -9.90 -22.53 -14.62
CA VAL A 46 -9.30 -21.75 -15.72
C VAL A 46 -9.71 -22.38 -17.05
N LYS A 47 -10.40 -21.61 -17.88
CA LYS A 47 -10.76 -22.05 -19.23
C LYS A 47 -9.94 -21.25 -20.26
N ILE A 48 -9.27 -21.96 -21.17
CA ILE A 48 -8.51 -21.38 -22.29
C ILE A 48 -8.94 -22.12 -23.58
N GLY A 49 -9.58 -21.40 -24.49
CA GLY A 49 -10.19 -22.02 -25.66
C GLY A 49 -11.23 -23.06 -25.26
N ASP A 50 -11.07 -24.30 -25.69
CA ASP A 50 -11.92 -25.44 -25.32
C ASP A 50 -11.39 -26.25 -24.12
N GLU A 51 -10.22 -25.92 -23.59
CA GLU A 51 -9.59 -26.64 -22.47
C GLU A 51 -9.97 -26.01 -21.11
N ILE A 52 -10.20 -26.87 -20.11
CA ILE A 52 -10.55 -26.48 -18.74
C ILE A 52 -9.54 -27.09 -17.77
N PHE A 53 -9.00 -26.22 -16.91
CA PHE A 53 -8.05 -26.57 -15.86
C PHE A 53 -8.62 -26.20 -14.50
N TYR A 54 -8.22 -26.94 -13.47
CA TYR A 54 -8.59 -26.66 -12.09
C TYR A 54 -7.32 -26.41 -11.29
N LEU A 55 -7.13 -25.18 -10.82
CA LEU A 55 -5.95 -24.72 -10.10
C LEU A 55 -6.28 -24.47 -8.64
N ASP A 56 -5.41 -24.88 -7.72
CA ASP A 56 -5.40 -24.36 -6.37
C ASP A 56 -4.81 -22.94 -6.30
N ALA A 57 -4.75 -22.34 -5.11
CA ALA A 57 -4.26 -20.98 -4.94
C ALA A 57 -2.77 -20.83 -5.28
N GLU A 58 -1.94 -21.83 -4.93
CA GLU A 58 -0.50 -21.85 -5.18
C GLU A 58 -0.21 -21.97 -6.69
N GLU A 59 -0.91 -22.86 -7.36
CA GLU A 59 -0.82 -23.07 -8.80
C GLU A 59 -1.28 -21.86 -9.61
N CYS A 60 -2.31 -21.17 -9.12
CA CYS A 60 -2.81 -19.94 -9.73
C CYS A 60 -1.77 -18.80 -9.58
N SER A 61 -1.13 -18.68 -8.41
CA SER A 61 -0.03 -17.75 -8.17
C SER A 61 1.15 -18.01 -9.12
N MET A 62 1.58 -19.25 -9.23
CA MET A 62 2.67 -19.63 -10.15
C MET A 62 2.35 -19.29 -11.62
N LEU A 63 1.09 -19.44 -12.03
CA LEU A 63 0.66 -19.07 -13.40
C LEU A 63 0.77 -17.55 -13.62
N VAL A 64 0.37 -16.76 -12.63
CA VAL A 64 0.47 -15.30 -12.69
C VAL A 64 1.92 -14.87 -12.75
N ASP A 65 2.81 -15.45 -11.95
CA ASP A 65 4.25 -15.14 -11.94
C ASP A 65 4.90 -15.42 -13.30
N GLU A 66 4.57 -16.55 -13.92
CA GLU A 66 5.04 -16.89 -15.26
C GLU A 66 4.50 -15.91 -16.31
N MET A 67 3.25 -15.45 -16.18
CA MET A 67 2.66 -14.45 -17.07
C MET A 67 3.33 -13.08 -16.92
N VAL A 68 3.63 -12.65 -15.68
CA VAL A 68 4.38 -11.42 -15.39
C VAL A 68 5.78 -11.48 -15.98
N ALA A 69 6.51 -12.59 -15.74
CA ALA A 69 7.86 -12.79 -16.25
C ALA A 69 7.96 -12.69 -17.79
N HIS A 70 6.86 -12.98 -18.51
CA HIS A 70 6.81 -12.91 -19.97
C HIS A 70 6.17 -11.62 -20.50
N CYS A 71 5.98 -10.57 -19.67
CA CYS A 71 5.35 -9.28 -20.05
C CYS A 71 3.96 -9.42 -20.70
N LEU A 72 3.21 -10.46 -20.34
CA LEU A 72 1.92 -10.79 -20.99
C LEU A 72 0.73 -10.16 -20.27
N ILE A 73 0.94 -9.52 -19.12
CA ILE A 73 -0.15 -9.16 -18.19
C ILE A 73 -0.63 -7.71 -18.34
N GLU A 74 0.19 -6.78 -18.85
CA GLU A 74 -0.22 -5.35 -18.83
C GLU A 74 -1.47 -5.04 -19.66
N ASP A 75 -1.78 -5.81 -20.71
CA ASP A 75 -2.88 -5.44 -21.64
C ASP A 75 -4.05 -6.44 -21.74
N LYS A 76 -4.03 -7.59 -21.09
CA LYS A 76 -4.97 -8.69 -21.43
C LYS A 76 -5.69 -9.40 -20.28
N ILE A 77 -5.49 -9.03 -19.03
CA ILE A 77 -6.28 -9.63 -17.93
C ILE A 77 -7.60 -8.86 -17.81
N PRO A 78 -8.76 -9.51 -17.94
CA PRO A 78 -10.03 -8.89 -17.62
C PRO A 78 -10.00 -8.35 -16.18
N GLU A 79 -10.54 -7.15 -15.98
CA GLU A 79 -10.60 -6.47 -14.69
C GLU A 79 -11.18 -7.36 -13.57
N ASN A 80 -12.10 -8.26 -13.94
CA ASN A 80 -12.70 -9.28 -13.07
C ASN A 80 -11.71 -10.39 -12.62
N SER A 81 -10.61 -10.60 -13.32
CA SER A 81 -9.62 -11.63 -12.95
C SER A 81 -8.67 -11.15 -11.86
N LYS A 82 -8.45 -9.83 -11.74
CA LYS A 82 -7.68 -9.23 -10.63
C LYS A 82 -8.41 -9.37 -9.29
N THR A 83 -9.74 -9.48 -9.30
CA THR A 83 -10.57 -9.63 -8.09
C THR A 83 -10.51 -11.06 -7.51
N LEU A 84 -10.04 -12.05 -8.29
CA LEU A 84 -10.02 -13.46 -7.91
C LEU A 84 -8.78 -13.89 -7.11
N LEU A 85 -7.76 -13.05 -7.02
CA LEU A 85 -6.60 -13.29 -6.15
C LEU A 85 -6.86 -12.72 -4.75
N ILE A 86 -7.92 -13.18 -4.07
CA ILE A 86 -7.97 -13.11 -2.61
C ILE A 86 -6.94 -14.14 -2.16
N SER A 87 -5.72 -13.70 -1.87
CA SER A 87 -4.73 -14.57 -1.28
C SER A 87 -5.29 -15.06 0.06
N GLU A 88 -4.97 -16.28 0.47
CA GLU A 88 -5.32 -16.76 1.81
C GLU A 88 -4.85 -15.79 2.90
N GLU A 89 -3.81 -15.01 2.62
CA GLU A 89 -3.23 -13.98 3.48
C GLU A 89 -4.19 -12.85 3.84
N THR A 90 -5.11 -12.46 2.94
CA THR A 90 -6.13 -11.43 3.20
C THR A 90 -7.48 -12.00 3.63
N SER A 91 -7.63 -13.33 3.70
CA SER A 91 -8.90 -14.02 3.97
C SER A 91 -9.57 -13.62 5.29
N ARG A 92 -8.78 -13.19 6.30
CA ARG A 92 -9.31 -12.81 7.62
C ARG A 92 -10.06 -11.46 7.62
N PHE A 93 -9.81 -10.59 6.66
CA PHE A 93 -10.47 -9.29 6.54
C PHE A 93 -11.07 -9.00 5.15
N SER A 94 -11.03 -9.96 4.24
CA SER A 94 -11.59 -9.82 2.88
C SER A 94 -13.10 -9.58 2.86
N SER A 95 -13.82 -9.90 3.95
CA SER A 95 -15.25 -9.59 4.10
C SER A 95 -15.52 -8.15 4.58
N ALA A 96 -14.48 -7.37 4.87
CA ALA A 96 -14.66 -5.97 5.28
C ALA A 96 -15.16 -5.12 4.09
N ILE A 97 -16.14 -4.24 4.36
CA ILE A 97 -16.78 -3.40 3.34
C ILE A 97 -15.80 -2.58 2.49
N TRP A 98 -14.67 -2.19 3.06
CA TRP A 98 -13.64 -1.39 2.42
C TRP A 98 -12.62 -2.20 1.61
N PHE A 99 -12.62 -3.56 1.73
CA PHE A 99 -11.54 -4.39 1.21
C PHE A 99 -11.32 -4.22 -0.30
N ASP A 100 -12.36 -4.42 -1.09
CA ASP A 100 -12.26 -4.33 -2.56
C ASP A 100 -11.88 -2.91 -3.02
N LYS A 101 -12.33 -1.88 -2.30
CA LYS A 101 -12.02 -0.49 -2.64
C LYS A 101 -10.59 -0.11 -2.26
N ILE A 102 -10.04 -0.64 -1.17
CA ILE A 102 -8.63 -0.46 -0.79
C ILE A 102 -7.71 -1.01 -1.85
N ARG A 103 -8.01 -2.17 -2.39
CA ARG A 103 -7.21 -2.83 -3.44
C ARG A 103 -7.16 -2.06 -4.76
N GLN A 104 -8.02 -1.08 -4.95
CA GLN A 104 -8.04 -0.20 -6.12
C GLN A 104 -7.26 1.10 -5.90
N GLN A 105 -6.75 1.36 -4.69
CA GLN A 105 -6.10 2.61 -4.35
C GLN A 105 -4.64 2.64 -4.79
N ASN A 106 -4.24 3.78 -5.35
CA ASN A 106 -2.85 4.14 -5.57
C ASN A 106 -2.44 5.12 -4.46
N VAL A 107 -1.28 4.90 -3.87
CA VAL A 107 -0.78 5.71 -2.75
C VAL A 107 0.64 6.17 -3.04
N THR A 108 0.88 7.46 -2.91
CA THR A 108 2.23 8.00 -2.82
C THR A 108 2.65 8.01 -1.35
N LEU A 109 3.78 7.37 -1.06
CA LEU A 109 4.40 7.37 0.27
C LEU A 109 5.79 8.01 0.18
N ALA A 110 5.98 9.11 0.88
CA ALA A 110 7.20 9.90 0.83
C ALA A 110 7.89 9.96 2.21
N GLY A 111 9.18 9.62 2.22
CA GLY A 111 9.98 9.45 3.43
C GLY A 111 9.82 8.03 4.03
N LEU A 112 10.82 7.18 3.82
CA LEU A 112 10.83 5.77 4.27
C LEU A 112 11.67 5.58 5.54
N GLY A 113 11.67 6.58 6.42
CA GLY A 113 12.25 6.51 7.75
C GLY A 113 11.43 5.64 8.72
N GLY A 114 11.40 6.03 9.99
CA GLY A 114 10.65 5.32 11.02
C GLY A 114 9.19 5.14 10.64
N ILE A 115 8.49 6.23 10.35
CA ILE A 115 7.06 6.19 10.01
C ILE A 115 6.80 5.44 8.70
N GLY A 116 7.45 5.88 7.61
CA GLY A 116 7.14 5.37 6.27
C GLY A 116 7.48 3.90 6.08
N SER A 117 8.53 3.38 6.73
CA SER A 117 8.87 1.95 6.64
C SER A 117 7.76 1.04 7.19
N TYR A 118 7.14 1.42 8.31
CA TYR A 118 5.98 0.68 8.86
C TYR A 118 4.71 0.89 8.06
N VAL A 119 4.45 2.13 7.59
CA VAL A 119 3.29 2.40 6.72
C VAL A 119 3.35 1.57 5.44
N ALA A 120 4.51 1.51 4.77
CA ALA A 120 4.71 0.69 3.57
C ALA A 120 4.38 -0.78 3.82
N PHE A 121 4.91 -1.34 4.91
CA PHE A 121 4.63 -2.72 5.30
C PHE A 121 3.13 -2.96 5.54
N LEU A 122 2.48 -2.09 6.32
CA LEU A 122 1.06 -2.27 6.65
C LEU A 122 0.16 -2.12 5.41
N LEU A 123 0.43 -1.16 4.52
CA LEU A 123 -0.32 -0.99 3.27
C LEU A 123 -0.11 -2.17 2.32
N SER A 124 1.10 -2.74 2.24
CA SER A 124 1.34 -3.94 1.44
C SER A 124 0.54 -5.14 1.93
N ARG A 125 0.35 -5.28 3.26
CA ARG A 125 -0.51 -6.32 3.86
C ARG A 125 -1.99 -6.13 3.55
N LEU A 126 -2.45 -4.91 3.33
CA LEU A 126 -3.81 -4.62 2.87
C LEU A 126 -4.00 -4.88 1.37
N GLY A 127 -2.91 -4.98 0.60
CA GLY A 127 -2.93 -5.28 -0.82
C GLY A 127 -3.47 -4.14 -1.68
N ILE A 128 -3.07 -2.88 -1.42
CA ILE A 128 -3.42 -1.74 -2.27
C ILE A 128 -2.94 -1.95 -3.71
N ASN A 129 -3.49 -1.23 -4.69
CA ASN A 129 -3.15 -1.42 -6.11
C ASN A 129 -1.68 -1.09 -6.39
N THR A 130 -1.29 0.16 -6.15
CA THR A 130 0.11 0.59 -6.33
C THR A 130 0.57 1.48 -5.19
N MET A 131 1.87 1.43 -4.92
CA MET A 131 2.55 2.30 -3.97
C MET A 131 3.75 2.95 -4.64
N THR A 132 3.68 4.28 -4.84
CA THR A 132 4.82 5.07 -5.32
C THR A 132 5.63 5.52 -4.12
N LEU A 133 6.88 5.06 -4.02
CA LEU A 133 7.79 5.32 -2.91
C LEU A 133 8.80 6.41 -3.28
N TYR A 134 8.93 7.44 -2.45
CA TYR A 134 9.96 8.49 -2.59
C TYR A 134 10.87 8.51 -1.36
N ASP A 135 12.14 8.20 -1.54
CA ASP A 135 13.20 8.38 -0.54
C ASP A 135 14.59 8.34 -1.22
N PRO A 136 15.46 9.34 -1.05
CA PRO A 136 16.79 9.38 -1.69
C PRO A 136 17.86 8.63 -0.88
N ASP A 137 17.57 8.22 0.36
CA ASP A 137 18.57 7.72 1.29
C ASP A 137 18.86 6.23 1.10
N THR A 138 20.01 5.83 1.63
CA THR A 138 20.37 4.43 1.84
C THR A 138 20.10 4.01 3.29
N VAL A 139 19.98 2.70 3.51
CA VAL A 139 19.86 2.11 4.83
C VAL A 139 21.21 2.20 5.56
N GLU A 140 21.21 2.81 6.71
CA GLU A 140 22.38 2.90 7.60
C GLU A 140 22.19 2.05 8.86
N ARG A 141 23.29 1.65 9.52
CA ARG A 141 23.23 0.85 10.75
C ARG A 141 22.38 1.51 11.85
N VAL A 142 22.41 2.84 11.96
CA VAL A 142 21.60 3.56 12.96
C VAL A 142 20.11 3.46 12.69
N ASN A 143 19.70 3.17 11.46
CA ASN A 143 18.29 3.03 11.08
C ASN A 143 17.64 1.78 11.68
N LEU A 144 18.42 0.74 11.98
CA LEU A 144 17.90 -0.54 12.47
C LEU A 144 17.23 -0.44 13.85
N SER A 145 17.52 0.60 14.62
CA SER A 145 16.92 0.80 15.94
C SER A 145 15.49 1.35 15.91
N GLY A 146 15.05 1.98 14.82
CA GLY A 146 13.76 2.67 14.77
C GLY A 146 12.99 2.52 13.47
N GLN A 147 13.60 1.94 12.43
CA GLN A 147 13.03 1.76 11.10
C GLN A 147 12.92 0.27 10.76
N LEU A 148 12.03 -0.11 9.88
CA LEU A 148 11.78 -1.51 9.55
C LEU A 148 12.75 -2.02 8.47
N TYR A 149 14.04 -2.04 8.82
CA TYR A 149 15.12 -2.57 7.99
C TYR A 149 15.89 -3.68 8.72
N SER A 150 16.55 -4.52 7.95
CA SER A 150 17.39 -5.60 8.45
C SER A 150 18.89 -5.34 8.20
N GLU A 151 19.76 -6.02 8.94
CA GLU A 151 21.21 -5.82 8.86
C GLU A 151 21.78 -6.10 7.45
N ASN A 152 21.24 -7.06 6.75
CA ASN A 152 21.65 -7.40 5.38
C ASN A 152 21.24 -6.38 4.32
N GLN A 153 20.44 -5.37 4.67
CA GLN A 153 20.00 -4.29 3.76
C GLN A 153 20.85 -3.01 3.95
N ILE A 154 21.84 -3.01 4.84
CA ILE A 154 22.71 -1.85 5.05
C ILE A 154 23.46 -1.53 3.76
N GLY A 155 23.33 -0.29 3.28
CA GLY A 155 23.91 0.21 2.04
C GLY A 155 22.93 0.19 0.84
N ASP A 156 21.83 -0.54 0.91
CA ASP A 156 20.79 -0.52 -0.11
C ASP A 156 20.00 0.79 -0.07
N TYR A 157 19.49 1.25 -1.20
CA TYR A 157 18.53 2.34 -1.19
C TYR A 157 17.27 1.95 -0.44
N LYS A 158 16.76 2.85 0.42
CA LYS A 158 15.57 2.57 1.26
C LYS A 158 14.36 2.13 0.44
N VAL A 159 14.14 2.73 -0.73
CA VAL A 159 13.04 2.34 -1.64
C VAL A 159 13.15 0.89 -2.09
N ASN A 160 14.36 0.40 -2.38
CA ASN A 160 14.59 -0.98 -2.80
C ASN A 160 14.45 -1.94 -1.60
N ALA A 161 15.08 -1.60 -0.47
CA ALA A 161 15.02 -2.41 0.74
C ALA A 161 13.58 -2.63 1.24
N ILE A 162 12.72 -1.59 1.16
CA ILE A 162 11.29 -1.70 1.48
C ILE A 162 10.55 -2.52 0.44
N SER A 163 10.85 -2.36 -0.85
CA SER A 163 10.23 -3.16 -1.92
C SER A 163 10.49 -4.64 -1.73
N ASP A 164 11.73 -5.03 -1.45
CA ASP A 164 12.11 -6.41 -1.16
C ASP A 164 11.39 -6.98 0.08
N MET A 165 11.26 -6.16 1.12
CA MET A 165 10.51 -6.54 2.32
C MET A 165 9.04 -6.77 2.02
N MET A 166 8.40 -5.91 1.22
CA MET A 166 6.99 -6.05 0.85
C MET A 166 6.75 -7.30 -0.01
N VAL A 167 7.66 -7.62 -0.93
CA VAL A 167 7.63 -8.90 -1.68
C VAL A 167 7.75 -10.06 -0.71
N LYS A 168 8.78 -10.05 0.15
CA LYS A 168 9.09 -11.17 1.06
C LYS A 168 7.99 -11.49 2.06
N TYR A 169 7.32 -10.45 2.61
CA TYR A 169 6.37 -10.62 3.72
C TYR A 169 4.90 -10.50 3.30
N SER A 170 4.61 -9.93 2.14
CA SER A 170 3.25 -9.64 1.70
C SER A 170 2.94 -10.11 0.29
N ASP A 171 3.92 -10.71 -0.41
CA ASP A 171 3.81 -11.05 -1.84
C ASP A 171 3.29 -9.87 -2.68
N TYR A 172 3.77 -8.65 -2.33
CA TYR A 172 3.26 -7.41 -2.89
C TYR A 172 4.26 -6.83 -3.88
N TYR A 173 3.86 -6.74 -5.16
CA TYR A 173 4.67 -6.28 -6.29
C TYR A 173 4.26 -4.92 -6.84
N GLY A 174 3.19 -4.32 -6.34
CA GLY A 174 2.63 -3.05 -6.82
C GLY A 174 3.46 -1.82 -6.44
N VAL A 175 4.79 -1.87 -6.56
CA VAL A 175 5.71 -0.83 -6.12
C VAL A 175 6.30 -0.06 -7.29
N ILE A 176 6.27 1.28 -7.20
CA ILE A 176 7.03 2.19 -8.06
C ILE A 176 8.09 2.86 -7.20
N ALA A 177 9.32 2.35 -7.23
CA ALA A 177 10.43 2.87 -6.44
C ALA A 177 11.06 4.10 -7.10
N ARG A 178 11.11 5.23 -6.37
CA ARG A 178 11.72 6.49 -6.76
C ARG A 178 12.85 6.83 -5.79
N ASN A 179 14.08 6.51 -6.17
CA ASN A 179 15.26 6.85 -5.38
C ASN A 179 15.62 8.33 -5.55
N GLU A 180 14.70 9.19 -5.16
CA GLU A 180 14.80 10.64 -5.29
C GLU A 180 13.93 11.34 -4.25
N LYS A 181 14.21 12.63 -4.03
CA LYS A 181 13.35 13.46 -3.17
C LYS A 181 12.04 13.75 -3.89
N LEU A 182 10.95 13.69 -3.16
CA LEU A 182 9.70 14.26 -3.63
C LEU A 182 9.83 15.79 -3.63
N ASP A 183 9.64 16.40 -4.79
CA ASP A 183 9.66 17.84 -4.99
C ASP A 183 8.39 18.33 -5.71
N LYS A 184 8.36 19.62 -6.07
CA LYS A 184 7.18 20.25 -6.69
C LYS A 184 6.85 19.71 -8.09
N SER A 185 7.76 19.01 -8.74
CA SER A 185 7.57 18.41 -10.08
C SER A 185 7.27 16.93 -10.04
N SER A 186 7.39 16.32 -8.86
CA SER A 186 7.15 14.89 -8.68
C SER A 186 5.68 14.53 -8.90
N ALA A 187 5.43 13.41 -9.56
CA ALA A 187 4.08 12.88 -9.67
C ALA A 187 3.60 12.35 -8.30
N VAL A 188 2.40 12.74 -7.91
CA VAL A 188 1.76 12.27 -6.67
C VAL A 188 0.38 11.72 -6.95
N ASP A 189 -0.05 10.75 -6.15
CA ASP A 189 -1.39 10.18 -6.21
C ASP A 189 -2.39 11.02 -5.40
N LYS A 190 -3.68 10.81 -5.62
CA LYS A 190 -4.76 11.44 -4.83
C LYS A 190 -4.62 11.17 -3.34
N ILE A 191 -4.07 10.00 -2.98
CA ILE A 191 -3.74 9.64 -1.61
C ILE A 191 -2.23 9.76 -1.45
N THR A 192 -1.81 10.74 -0.65
CA THR A 192 -0.39 11.02 -0.38
C THR A 192 -0.14 10.96 1.12
N ILE A 193 0.83 10.17 1.52
CA ILE A 193 1.23 9.96 2.92
C ILE A 193 2.69 10.39 3.08
N CYS A 194 2.98 11.19 4.10
CA CYS A 194 4.30 11.73 4.36
C CYS A 194 4.81 11.33 5.75
N GLY A 195 6.09 10.94 5.82
CA GLY A 195 6.81 10.64 7.05
C GLY A 195 8.20 11.28 7.08
N PHE A 196 8.28 12.58 6.69
CA PHE A 196 9.54 13.31 6.64
C PHE A 196 10.05 13.73 8.03
N ASP A 197 11.34 14.03 8.11
CA ASP A 197 12.02 14.57 9.30
C ASP A 197 12.26 16.09 9.25
N ASN A 198 11.85 16.77 8.15
CA ASN A 198 12.06 18.19 7.97
C ASN A 198 10.82 18.90 7.39
N MET A 199 10.64 20.18 7.77
CA MET A 199 9.48 20.97 7.36
C MET A 199 9.49 21.37 5.89
N LYS A 200 10.67 21.56 5.30
CA LYS A 200 10.78 21.90 3.88
C LYS A 200 10.17 20.81 3.00
N ALA A 201 10.53 19.56 3.23
CA ALA A 201 9.97 18.43 2.46
C ALA A 201 8.46 18.28 2.67
N ARG A 202 7.95 18.48 3.90
CA ARG A 202 6.50 18.48 4.20
C ARG A 202 5.77 19.54 3.41
N LYS A 203 6.32 20.76 3.38
CA LYS A 203 5.74 21.87 2.64
C LYS A 203 5.71 21.60 1.14
N GLU A 204 6.81 21.12 0.57
CA GLU A 204 6.89 20.80 -0.86
C GLU A 204 5.89 19.69 -1.24
N ALA A 205 5.75 18.63 -0.42
CA ALA A 205 4.80 17.56 -0.66
C ALA A 205 3.34 18.03 -0.55
N PHE A 206 3.00 18.86 0.46
CA PHE A 206 1.67 19.39 0.61
C PHE A 206 1.30 20.36 -0.53
N GLU A 207 2.22 21.27 -0.93
CA GLU A 207 2.03 22.14 -2.08
C GLU A 207 1.82 21.35 -3.38
N ASN A 208 2.59 20.28 -3.59
CA ASN A 208 2.45 19.43 -4.75
C ASN A 208 1.07 18.71 -4.77
N TRP A 209 0.68 18.12 -3.65
CA TRP A 209 -0.62 17.46 -3.53
C TRP A 209 -1.79 18.45 -3.67
N THR A 210 -1.70 19.66 -3.09
CA THR A 210 -2.75 20.68 -3.27
C THR A 210 -2.88 21.15 -4.69
N ASN A 211 -1.78 21.30 -5.44
CA ASN A 211 -1.82 21.62 -6.86
C ASN A 211 -2.55 20.55 -7.68
N LEU A 212 -2.38 19.27 -7.34
CA LEU A 212 -3.17 18.21 -7.96
C LEU A 212 -4.66 18.35 -7.62
N VAL A 213 -5.00 18.53 -6.34
CA VAL A 213 -6.40 18.67 -5.87
C VAL A 213 -7.08 19.88 -6.51
N ASP A 214 -6.40 21.03 -6.64
CA ASP A 214 -6.96 22.24 -7.22
C ASP A 214 -7.36 22.08 -8.69
N GLY A 215 -6.71 21.15 -9.40
CA GLY A 215 -7.03 20.80 -10.78
C GLY A 215 -8.22 19.84 -10.94
N LEU A 216 -8.80 19.33 -9.85
CA LEU A 216 -9.86 18.33 -9.88
C LEU A 216 -11.25 18.94 -9.68
N ILE A 217 -12.29 18.26 -10.20
CA ILE A 217 -13.69 18.55 -9.90
C ILE A 217 -14.04 18.07 -8.48
N ASP A 218 -15.12 18.57 -7.90
CA ASP A 218 -15.49 18.33 -6.50
C ASP A 218 -15.64 16.84 -6.17
N GLU A 219 -16.25 16.03 -7.04
CA GLU A 219 -16.42 14.59 -6.85
C GLU A 219 -15.08 13.84 -6.79
N GLU A 220 -14.05 14.36 -7.46
CA GLU A 220 -12.71 13.77 -7.43
C GLU A 220 -11.88 14.27 -6.24
N ARG A 221 -12.16 15.50 -5.75
CA ARG A 221 -11.55 16.02 -4.51
C ARG A 221 -11.96 15.20 -3.29
N GLU A 222 -13.20 14.68 -3.25
CA GLU A 222 -13.67 13.76 -2.21
C GLU A 222 -12.85 12.46 -2.12
N LYS A 223 -12.13 12.10 -3.18
CA LYS A 223 -11.26 10.93 -3.22
C LYS A 223 -9.80 11.24 -2.89
N CYS A 224 -9.50 12.49 -2.52
CA CYS A 224 -8.15 12.94 -2.19
C CYS A 224 -7.92 12.99 -0.69
N LEU A 225 -6.77 12.45 -0.27
CA LEU A 225 -6.35 12.40 1.12
C LEU A 225 -4.86 12.72 1.25
N PHE A 226 -4.53 13.63 2.16
CA PHE A 226 -3.16 13.89 2.56
C PHE A 226 -3.00 13.53 4.04
N ILE A 227 -1.98 12.71 4.36
CA ILE A 227 -1.65 12.39 5.75
C ILE A 227 -0.19 12.74 6.00
N ASP A 228 0.06 13.54 7.04
CA ASP A 228 1.40 13.88 7.51
C ASP A 228 1.65 13.31 8.91
N GLY A 229 2.59 12.40 9.03
CA GLY A 229 3.04 11.84 10.29
C GLY A 229 4.29 12.54 10.81
N ARG A 230 4.30 12.86 12.12
CA ARG A 230 5.42 13.46 12.84
C ARG A 230 5.72 12.68 14.09
N LEU A 231 6.97 12.33 14.29
CA LEU A 231 7.41 11.54 15.42
C LEU A 231 8.65 12.19 16.05
N ALA A 232 8.59 12.42 17.35
CA ALA A 232 9.69 12.93 18.14
C ALA A 232 9.76 12.17 19.47
N ALA A 233 10.84 11.45 19.70
CA ALA A 233 11.04 10.63 20.90
C ALA A 233 9.87 9.63 21.12
N GLU A 234 9.03 9.89 22.12
CA GLU A 234 7.86 9.09 22.49
C GLU A 234 6.54 9.85 22.33
N GLU A 235 6.54 10.86 21.43
CA GLU A 235 5.36 11.62 21.06
C GLU A 235 5.16 11.56 19.54
N PHE A 236 3.90 11.49 19.10
CA PHE A 236 3.59 11.65 17.69
C PHE A 236 2.39 12.53 17.44
N GLN A 237 2.39 13.10 16.24
CA GLN A 237 1.29 13.88 15.68
C GLN A 237 0.98 13.35 14.29
N VAL A 238 -0.32 13.27 13.96
CA VAL A 238 -0.79 12.92 12.61
C VAL A 238 -1.81 13.95 12.17
N PHE A 239 -1.58 14.53 11.02
CA PHE A 239 -2.53 15.39 10.32
C PHE A 239 -3.18 14.60 9.20
N CYS A 240 -4.52 14.64 9.12
CA CYS A 240 -5.31 13.94 8.13
C CYS A 240 -6.25 14.94 7.45
N ILE A 241 -6.01 15.18 6.14
CA ILE A 241 -6.62 16.28 5.40
C ILE A 241 -7.30 15.74 4.15
N LYS A 242 -8.63 15.95 4.04
CA LYS A 242 -9.39 15.59 2.84
C LYS A 242 -9.24 16.67 1.77
N GLY A 243 -9.23 16.30 0.50
CA GLY A 243 -9.13 17.25 -0.61
C GLY A 243 -10.37 18.11 -0.80
N SER A 244 -11.49 17.71 -0.25
CA SER A 244 -12.73 18.52 -0.21
C SER A 244 -12.80 19.48 0.97
N ASP A 245 -11.94 19.35 1.97
CA ASP A 245 -11.93 20.16 3.20
C ASP A 245 -10.95 21.33 3.07
N ILE A 246 -11.43 22.43 2.48
CA ILE A 246 -10.63 23.64 2.26
C ILE A 246 -10.19 24.27 3.58
N GLU A 247 -11.02 24.22 4.62
CA GLU A 247 -10.71 24.80 5.93
C GLU A 247 -9.52 24.09 6.57
N SER A 248 -9.53 22.76 6.61
CA SER A 248 -8.40 21.96 7.09
C SER A 248 -7.14 22.18 6.27
N MET A 249 -7.24 22.32 4.93
CA MET A 249 -6.09 22.64 4.07
C MET A 249 -5.47 23.98 4.41
N LEU A 250 -6.29 25.02 4.61
CA LEU A 250 -5.83 26.36 4.99
C LEU A 250 -5.24 26.38 6.40
N ASN A 251 -5.88 25.69 7.34
CA ASN A 251 -5.43 25.54 8.73
C ASN A 251 -4.03 24.87 8.76
N TYR A 252 -3.89 23.74 8.10
CA TYR A 252 -2.60 23.04 8.03
C TYR A 252 -1.49 23.91 7.41
N ARG A 253 -1.76 24.55 6.28
CA ARG A 253 -0.81 25.46 5.61
C ARG A 253 -0.36 26.61 6.50
N SER A 254 -1.28 27.22 7.22
CA SER A 254 -1.05 28.46 7.97
C SER A 254 -0.38 28.25 9.31
N TYR A 255 -0.71 27.16 10.00
CA TYR A 255 -0.33 26.96 11.40
C TYR A 255 0.61 25.78 11.63
N PHE A 256 0.67 24.83 10.71
CA PHE A 256 1.42 23.59 10.93
C PHE A 256 2.60 23.39 9.95
N LEU A 257 2.73 24.26 8.92
CA LEU A 257 3.88 24.30 8.03
C LEU A 257 4.76 25.51 8.34
N PHE A 258 5.45 25.48 9.46
CA PHE A 258 6.41 26.49 9.89
C PHE A 258 7.80 26.25 9.27
N SER A 259 8.77 27.13 9.54
CA SER A 259 10.16 26.94 9.07
C SER A 259 10.93 26.00 9.97
N ASP A 260 11.94 25.29 9.42
CA ASP A 260 12.80 24.40 10.22
C ASP A 260 13.51 25.14 11.37
N TYR A 261 13.70 26.46 11.26
CA TYR A 261 14.26 27.31 12.35
C TYR A 261 13.30 27.53 13.53
N GLN A 262 12.03 27.28 13.35
CA GLN A 262 10.98 27.43 14.38
C GLN A 262 10.69 26.08 15.06
N ALA A 263 11.26 24.98 14.54
CA ALA A 263 11.16 23.69 15.19
C ALA A 263 12.00 23.68 16.46
N ASP A 264 11.44 23.23 17.57
CA ASP A 264 12.20 23.03 18.79
C ASP A 264 13.32 22.02 18.55
N ALA A 265 14.51 22.34 19.07
CA ALA A 265 15.66 21.45 18.97
C ALA A 265 15.40 20.18 19.81
N THR A 266 15.00 19.12 19.13
CA THR A 266 14.90 17.80 19.77
C THR A 266 16.29 17.33 20.19
N VAL A 267 16.40 16.73 21.36
CA VAL A 267 17.67 16.14 21.85
C VAL A 267 18.16 15.12 20.83
N CYS A 268 19.28 15.37 20.19
CA CYS A 268 19.81 14.59 19.06
C CYS A 268 20.00 13.09 19.33
N SER A 269 20.05 12.68 20.58
CA SER A 269 20.25 11.29 21.01
C SER A 269 18.97 10.47 21.16
N TYR A 270 17.79 11.09 21.12
CA TYR A 270 16.50 10.42 21.34
C TYR A 270 15.46 10.88 20.32
N LYS A 271 15.60 10.40 19.09
CA LYS A 271 14.76 10.84 17.97
C LYS A 271 13.45 10.07 17.86
N GLN A 272 13.50 8.75 18.03
CA GLN A 272 12.32 7.88 17.87
C GLN A 272 12.59 6.51 18.48
N THR A 273 11.55 5.83 18.92
CA THR A 273 11.59 4.42 19.30
C THR A 273 10.88 3.56 18.25
N THR A 274 11.26 2.27 18.16
CA THR A 274 10.64 1.33 17.21
C THR A 274 9.15 1.19 17.43
N PHE A 275 8.71 1.09 18.69
CA PHE A 275 7.30 0.90 19.02
C PHE A 275 6.46 2.14 18.69
N MET A 276 7.00 3.36 18.86
CA MET A 276 6.33 4.58 18.48
C MET A 276 6.22 4.74 16.97
N ALA A 277 7.28 4.38 16.23
CA ALA A 277 7.27 4.36 14.78
C ALA A 277 6.21 3.39 14.22
N ASN A 278 6.08 2.21 14.84
CA ASN A 278 5.04 1.24 14.48
C ASN A 278 3.64 1.76 14.84
N MET A 279 3.48 2.35 16.03
CA MET A 279 2.20 2.86 16.51
C MET A 279 1.66 3.98 15.60
N ILE A 280 2.48 4.99 15.28
CA ILE A 280 2.06 6.06 14.36
C ILE A 280 1.76 5.51 12.96
N GLY A 281 2.55 4.55 12.46
CA GLY A 281 2.28 3.87 11.19
C GLY A 281 0.90 3.18 11.20
N SER A 282 0.55 2.53 12.30
CA SER A 282 -0.76 1.89 12.48
C SER A 282 -1.90 2.90 12.50
N ILE A 283 -1.74 4.05 13.17
CA ILE A 283 -2.74 5.13 13.20
C ILE A 283 -2.93 5.72 11.79
N ILE A 284 -1.85 5.97 11.06
CA ILE A 284 -1.92 6.48 9.68
C ILE A 284 -2.71 5.53 8.79
N VAL A 285 -2.41 4.23 8.86
CA VAL A 285 -3.12 3.23 8.05
C VAL A 285 -4.57 3.08 8.50
N ASN A 286 -4.88 3.22 9.80
CA ASN A 286 -6.26 3.23 10.28
C ASN A 286 -7.05 4.43 9.71
N LEU A 287 -6.46 5.64 9.68
CA LEU A 287 -7.08 6.82 9.07
C LEU A 287 -7.33 6.61 7.58
N PHE A 288 -6.36 6.06 6.85
CA PHE A 288 -6.53 5.68 5.46
C PHE A 288 -7.69 4.68 5.27
N VAL A 289 -7.77 3.62 6.07
CA VAL A 289 -8.87 2.64 6.02
C VAL A 289 -10.21 3.29 6.30
N ASN A 290 -10.30 4.18 7.30
CA ASN A 290 -11.52 4.92 7.63
C ASN A 290 -11.97 5.80 6.46
N PHE A 291 -11.02 6.52 5.83
CA PHE A 291 -11.29 7.33 4.66
C PHE A 291 -11.90 6.52 3.50
N ILE A 292 -11.35 5.34 3.22
CA ILE A 292 -11.88 4.46 2.17
C ILE A 292 -13.22 3.84 2.57
N ALA A 293 -13.39 3.45 3.84
CA ALA A 293 -14.65 2.89 4.34
C ALA A 293 -15.81 3.87 4.24
N ASN A 294 -15.59 5.15 4.54
CA ASN A 294 -16.59 6.21 4.42
C ASN A 294 -17.07 6.44 2.97
N GLN A 295 -16.24 6.07 2.00
CA GLN A 295 -16.62 6.09 0.59
C GLN A 295 -17.39 4.83 0.13
N CYS A 296 -17.42 3.77 0.93
CA CYS A 296 -18.08 2.51 0.59
C CYS A 296 -19.54 2.47 1.05
N ASP A 297 -19.79 2.97 2.26
CA ASP A 297 -21.12 3.02 2.86
C ASP A 297 -21.34 4.39 3.53
N PRO A 298 -22.12 5.25 2.91
CA PRO A 298 -22.39 6.59 3.44
C PRO A 298 -23.21 6.58 4.75
N LEU A 299 -23.73 5.44 5.19
CA LEU A 299 -24.43 5.28 6.48
C LEU A 299 -23.46 4.98 7.62
N ILE A 300 -22.22 4.64 7.32
CA ILE A 300 -21.15 4.38 8.30
C ILE A 300 -20.13 5.51 8.20
N ASP A 301 -20.29 6.53 9.04
CA ASP A 301 -19.33 7.63 9.13
C ASP A 301 -18.29 7.29 10.21
N ARG A 302 -17.10 6.89 9.77
CA ARG A 302 -15.97 6.64 10.65
C ARG A 302 -15.21 7.93 10.88
N ASP A 303 -14.75 8.11 12.12
CA ASP A 303 -14.01 9.31 12.50
C ASP A 303 -12.73 9.49 11.65
N LEU A 304 -12.57 10.70 11.11
CA LEU A 304 -11.39 11.18 10.41
C LEU A 304 -10.97 12.53 11.02
N PRO A 305 -10.36 12.52 12.21
CA PRO A 305 -9.93 13.74 12.84
C PRO A 305 -8.85 14.44 12.01
N PHE A 306 -8.92 15.75 11.90
CA PHE A 306 -7.89 16.58 11.28
C PHE A 306 -6.53 16.39 11.96
N TYR A 307 -6.53 16.26 13.29
CA TYR A 307 -5.33 16.13 14.10
C TYR A 307 -5.46 15.02 15.13
N THR A 308 -4.43 14.20 15.23
CA THR A 308 -4.28 13.14 16.24
C THR A 308 -2.93 13.28 16.93
N GLU A 309 -2.91 13.22 18.25
CA GLU A 309 -1.71 13.33 19.09
C GLU A 309 -1.67 12.19 20.09
N TYR A 310 -0.48 11.67 20.34
CA TYR A 310 -0.24 10.69 21.38
C TYR A 310 1.10 10.95 22.06
N ASN A 311 1.07 10.87 23.39
CA ASN A 311 2.25 10.94 24.26
C ASN A 311 2.35 9.63 25.05
N ALA A 312 3.44 8.88 24.87
CA ALA A 312 3.61 7.56 25.47
C ALA A 312 3.89 7.61 26.97
N GLU A 313 4.58 8.62 27.45
CA GLU A 313 4.93 8.74 28.87
C GLU A 313 3.66 8.90 29.73
N THR A 314 2.69 9.66 29.25
CA THR A 314 1.43 9.91 29.95
C THR A 314 0.27 9.04 29.48
N MET A 315 0.47 8.22 28.45
CA MET A 315 -0.57 7.45 27.76
C MET A 315 -1.76 8.35 27.28
N TYR A 316 -1.44 9.61 26.96
CA TYR A 316 -2.43 10.58 26.54
C TYR A 316 -2.67 10.48 25.04
N PHE A 317 -3.93 10.33 24.65
CA PHE A 317 -4.37 10.29 23.26
C PHE A 317 -5.44 11.37 23.04
N LYS A 318 -5.23 12.19 22.01
CA LYS A 318 -6.14 13.29 21.66
C LYS A 318 -6.43 13.30 20.17
N THR A 319 -7.67 13.56 19.81
CA THR A 319 -8.11 13.84 18.45
C THR A 319 -8.83 15.18 18.40
N VAL A 320 -8.68 15.88 17.27
CA VAL A 320 -9.40 17.13 16.96
C VAL A 320 -9.99 16.99 15.56
N ALA A 321 -11.30 17.25 15.46
CA ALA A 321 -12.02 17.26 14.19
C ALA A 321 -11.60 18.45 13.33
#